data_698f58c1ca1a5a4f1a2d9e923f206273
#
_entry.id   698f58c1ca1a5a4f1a2d9e923f206273
#
_cell.length_a   1.000
_cell.length_b   1.000
_cell.length_c   1.000
_cell.angle_alpha   90.00
_cell.angle_beta   90.00
_cell.angle_gamma   90.00
#
_symmetry.space_group_name_H-M   'P 1'
#
loop_
_entity.id
_entity.type
_entity.pdbx_description
1 polymer ?
#
loop_
_entity_poly.entity_id
_entity_poly.type
_entity_poly.pdbx_seq_one_letter_code
_entity_poly.pdbx_strand_id
1 'polypeptide(L)'
;MPVDERDLADTLERQFGLPRNETRAYLLLLGAGDVTQNQIAETLGININEAKELFGRMKSRGLIIDSPTGASRYAPLHPRMSMTNLFKVFEQDLVQSLRDRRATVDRVVNLLTPIFEERKR
;
A
#
# COMPACT_ATOMS: atom_id res chain seq x y z
N MET A 1 12.37 3.12 22.35
CA MET A 1 13.34 3.64 21.43
C MET A 1 12.67 4.47 20.35
N PRO A 2 13.09 5.71 20.13
CA PRO A 2 12.42 6.53 19.14
C PRO A 2 12.66 5.97 17.73
N VAL A 3 11.59 5.92 16.96
CA VAL A 3 11.64 5.55 15.54
C VAL A 3 11.88 6.83 14.76
N ASP A 4 12.82 6.79 13.82
CA ASP A 4 12.99 7.88 12.87
C ASP A 4 11.87 7.75 11.84
N GLU A 5 10.85 8.59 11.99
CA GLU A 5 9.66 8.56 11.14
C GLU A 5 10.01 8.75 9.66
N ARG A 6 10.92 9.67 9.36
CA ARG A 6 11.32 9.97 7.99
C ARG A 6 12.02 8.78 7.34
N ASP A 7 12.94 8.17 8.07
CA ASP A 7 13.68 7.00 7.59
C ASP A 7 12.76 5.80 7.36
N LEU A 8 11.84 5.57 8.29
CA LEU A 8 10.85 4.50 8.16
C LEU A 8 9.94 4.73 6.96
N ALA A 9 9.43 5.96 6.79
CA ALA A 9 8.58 6.31 5.66
C ALA A 9 9.30 6.12 4.33
N ASP A 10 10.58 6.52 4.26
CA ASP A 10 11.41 6.31 3.07
C ASP A 10 11.57 4.84 2.75
N THR A 11 11.83 4.02 3.76
CA THR A 11 12.04 2.58 3.59
C THR A 11 10.77 1.90 3.07
N LEU A 12 9.64 2.18 3.70
CA LEU A 12 8.37 1.56 3.31
C LEU A 12 7.90 2.01 1.93
N GLU A 13 8.14 3.27 1.58
CA GLU A 13 7.80 3.77 0.26
C GLU A 13 8.68 3.13 -0.82
N ARG A 14 9.99 3.09 -0.60
CA ARG A 14 10.92 2.52 -1.58
C ARG A 14 10.72 1.03 -1.79
N GLN A 15 10.53 0.29 -0.72
CA GLN A 15 10.52 -1.17 -0.80
C GLN A 15 9.15 -1.75 -1.08
N PHE A 16 8.09 -1.11 -0.60
CA PHE A 16 6.73 -1.66 -0.71
C PHE A 16 5.74 -0.72 -1.38
N GLY A 17 6.17 0.48 -1.78
CA GLY A 17 5.28 1.44 -2.40
C GLY A 17 4.23 2.00 -1.44
N LEU A 18 4.47 1.94 -0.14
CA LEU A 18 3.54 2.50 0.84
C LEU A 18 3.68 4.02 0.87
N PRO A 19 2.61 4.78 0.56
CA PRO A 19 2.70 6.24 0.59
C PRO A 19 3.07 6.76 1.98
N ARG A 20 3.85 7.84 2.01
CA ARG A 20 4.35 8.44 3.26
C ARG A 20 3.24 8.77 4.25
N ASN A 21 2.13 9.30 3.78
CA ASN A 21 1.04 9.66 4.67
C ASN A 21 0.43 8.45 5.37
N GLU A 22 0.44 7.28 4.73
CA GLU A 22 -0.05 6.05 5.37
C GLU A 22 0.90 5.60 6.48
N THR A 23 2.21 5.72 6.28
CA THR A 23 3.19 5.43 7.34
C THR A 23 3.01 6.41 8.51
N ARG A 24 2.87 7.70 8.22
CA ARG A 24 2.67 8.72 9.26
C ARG A 24 1.40 8.47 10.04
N ALA A 25 0.30 8.16 9.35
CA ALA A 25 -0.98 7.86 9.99
C ALA A 25 -0.88 6.61 10.87
N TYR A 26 -0.21 5.58 10.38
CA TYR A 26 -0.03 4.34 11.14
C TYR A 26 0.77 4.58 12.43
N LEU A 27 1.86 5.35 12.35
CA LEU A 27 2.65 5.70 13.53
C LEU A 27 1.82 6.49 14.55
N LEU A 28 1.00 7.40 14.06
CA LEU A 28 0.11 8.19 14.92
C LEU A 28 -0.88 7.29 15.66
N LEU A 29 -1.46 6.34 14.95
CA LEU A 29 -2.38 5.37 15.53
C LEU A 29 -1.71 4.50 16.58
N LEU A 30 -0.48 4.05 16.33
CA LEU A 30 0.26 3.25 17.31
C LEU A 30 0.47 4.03 18.62
N GLY A 31 0.72 5.33 18.52
CA GLY A 31 0.92 6.18 19.69
C GLY A 31 -0.38 6.51 20.44
N ALA A 32 -1.47 6.70 19.71
CA ALA A 32 -2.74 7.15 20.26
C ALA A 32 -3.69 6.00 20.63
N GLY A 33 -3.52 4.84 20.01
CA GLY A 33 -4.40 3.69 20.22
C GLY A 33 -5.57 3.65 19.25
N ASP A 34 -6.34 4.73 19.14
CA ASP A 34 -7.32 4.92 18.07
C ASP A 34 -7.50 6.41 17.79
N VAL A 35 -7.94 6.74 16.59
CA VAL A 35 -8.17 8.13 16.19
C VAL A 35 -9.39 8.21 15.27
N THR A 36 -9.93 9.44 15.17
CA THR A 36 -10.99 9.76 14.22
C THR A 36 -10.40 10.29 12.92
N GLN A 37 -11.23 10.32 11.87
CA GLN A 37 -10.83 10.93 10.60
C GLN A 37 -10.44 12.39 10.77
N ASN A 38 -11.18 13.14 11.63
CA ASN A 38 -10.87 14.54 11.88
C ASN A 38 -9.50 14.73 12.51
N GLN A 39 -9.15 13.87 13.47
CA GLN A 39 -7.85 13.94 14.14
C GLN A 39 -6.69 13.71 13.15
N ILE A 40 -6.85 12.74 12.28
CA ILE A 40 -5.84 12.46 11.25
C ILE A 40 -5.75 13.63 10.26
N ALA A 41 -6.88 14.14 9.81
CA ALA A 41 -6.91 15.27 8.88
C ALA A 41 -6.16 16.47 9.44
N GLU A 42 -6.41 16.82 10.71
CA GLU A 42 -5.71 17.91 11.38
C GLU A 42 -4.20 17.65 11.48
N THR A 43 -3.83 16.47 11.95
CA THR A 43 -2.43 16.16 12.21
C THR A 43 -1.60 16.10 10.94
N LEU A 44 -2.15 15.55 9.87
CA LEU A 44 -1.45 15.43 8.60
C LEU A 44 -1.58 16.67 7.71
N GLY A 45 -2.47 17.62 8.07
CA GLY A 45 -2.70 18.81 7.27
C GLY A 45 -3.42 18.52 5.95
N ILE A 46 -4.33 17.55 5.95
CA ILE A 46 -5.12 17.16 4.79
C ILE A 46 -6.60 17.41 5.07
N ASN A 47 -7.42 17.44 4.01
CA ASN A 47 -8.86 17.62 4.20
C ASN A 47 -9.53 16.30 4.60
N ILE A 48 -10.80 16.39 5.02
CA ILE A 48 -11.53 15.23 5.52
C ILE A 48 -11.75 14.15 4.43
N ASN A 49 -11.91 14.55 3.19
CA ASN A 49 -12.10 13.60 2.08
C ASN A 49 -10.81 12.81 1.82
N GLU A 50 -9.67 13.50 1.87
CA GLU A 50 -8.36 12.85 1.76
C GLU A 50 -8.12 11.88 2.91
N ALA A 51 -8.55 12.26 4.12
CA ALA A 51 -8.43 11.38 5.29
C ALA A 51 -9.29 10.12 5.14
N LYS A 52 -10.50 10.26 4.61
CA LYS A 52 -11.37 9.11 4.32
C LYS A 52 -10.73 8.15 3.33
N GLU A 53 -10.17 8.69 2.25
CA GLU A 53 -9.49 7.89 1.24
C GLU A 53 -8.26 7.20 1.81
N LEU A 54 -7.51 7.92 2.63
CA LEU A 54 -6.33 7.39 3.31
C LEU A 54 -6.69 6.18 4.17
N PHE A 55 -7.69 6.32 5.02
CA PHE A 55 -8.15 5.22 5.87
C PHE A 55 -8.72 4.05 5.06
N GLY A 56 -9.42 4.35 3.99
CA GLY A 56 -9.92 3.30 3.07
C GLY A 56 -8.80 2.45 2.50
N ARG A 57 -7.74 3.11 2.04
CA ARG A 57 -6.56 2.40 1.52
C ARG A 57 -5.85 1.61 2.61
N MET A 58 -5.67 2.20 3.78
CA MET A 58 -5.01 1.52 4.90
C MET A 58 -5.79 0.30 5.36
N LYS A 59 -7.11 0.38 5.40
CA LYS A 59 -7.96 -0.78 5.71
C LYS A 59 -7.80 -1.88 4.66
N SER A 60 -7.82 -1.50 3.39
CA SER A 60 -7.64 -2.46 2.28
C SER A 60 -6.30 -3.15 2.31
N ARG A 61 -5.25 -2.46 2.76
CA ARG A 61 -3.91 -3.05 2.89
C ARG A 61 -3.77 -3.91 4.14
N GLY A 62 -4.73 -3.84 5.06
CA GLY A 62 -4.67 -4.60 6.31
C GLY A 62 -3.76 -3.98 7.36
N LEU A 63 -3.66 -2.64 7.39
CA LEU A 63 -2.86 -1.91 8.38
C LEU A 63 -3.70 -1.48 9.58
N ILE A 64 -4.98 -1.24 9.37
CA ILE A 64 -5.90 -0.74 10.40
C ILE A 64 -7.25 -1.46 10.32
N ILE A 65 -8.01 -1.33 11.40
CA ILE A 65 -9.40 -1.81 11.48
C ILE A 65 -10.27 -0.70 12.05
N ASP A 66 -11.57 -0.88 11.89
CA ASP A 66 -12.53 -0.01 12.61
C ASP A 66 -12.38 -0.28 14.10
N SER A 67 -12.34 0.80 14.89
CA SER A 67 -12.21 0.67 16.34
C SER A 67 -13.47 0.10 16.95
N PRO A 68 -13.37 -0.85 17.89
CA PRO A 68 -14.54 -1.34 18.62
C PRO A 68 -15.10 -0.31 19.61
N THR A 69 -14.38 0.78 19.88
CA THR A 69 -14.76 1.75 20.90
C THR A 69 -15.73 2.81 20.40
N GLY A 70 -15.95 2.93 19.09
CA GLY A 70 -16.89 3.94 18.59
C GLY A 70 -16.94 4.05 17.10
N ALA A 71 -17.99 4.71 16.60
CA ALA A 71 -18.18 4.98 15.17
C ALA A 71 -17.15 6.00 14.67
N SER A 72 -16.72 5.85 13.44
CA SER A 72 -15.77 6.76 12.79
C SER A 72 -14.41 6.85 13.50
N ARG A 73 -14.03 5.81 14.23
CA ARG A 73 -12.73 5.69 14.87
C ARG A 73 -12.00 4.48 14.27
N TYR A 74 -10.69 4.57 14.20
CA TYR A 74 -9.85 3.55 13.60
C TYR A 74 -8.72 3.19 14.55
N ALA A 75 -8.34 1.92 14.55
CA ALA A 75 -7.28 1.40 15.40
C ALA A 75 -6.23 0.68 14.55
N PRO A 76 -4.96 0.71 14.94
CA PRO A 76 -3.93 0.00 14.20
C PRO A 76 -3.99 -1.50 14.49
N LEU A 77 -3.67 -2.30 13.49
CA LEU A 77 -3.35 -3.69 13.71
C LEU A 77 -1.93 -3.78 14.28
N HIS A 78 -1.64 -4.86 14.98
CA HIS A 78 -0.30 -5.10 15.51
C HIS A 78 0.72 -5.05 14.36
N PRO A 79 1.91 -4.45 14.56
CA PRO A 79 2.91 -4.33 13.48
C PRO A 79 3.24 -5.63 12.78
N ARG A 80 3.29 -6.76 13.48
CA ARG A 80 3.56 -8.04 12.86
C ARG A 80 2.47 -8.39 11.84
N MET A 81 1.21 -8.14 12.18
CA MET A 81 0.10 -8.43 11.29
C MET A 81 0.04 -7.43 10.13
N SER A 82 0.17 -6.14 10.42
CA SER A 82 0.11 -5.11 9.38
C SER A 82 1.24 -5.25 8.38
N MET A 83 2.45 -5.55 8.83
CA MET A 83 3.59 -5.73 7.91
C MET A 83 3.46 -7.03 7.12
N THR A 84 2.94 -8.10 7.71
CA THR A 84 2.63 -9.33 6.99
C THR A 84 1.59 -9.08 5.90
N ASN A 85 0.55 -8.30 6.22
CA ASN A 85 -0.49 -7.95 5.25
C ASN A 85 0.09 -7.08 4.11
N LEU A 86 0.93 -6.11 4.45
CA LEU A 86 1.59 -5.26 3.47
C LEU A 86 2.45 -6.09 2.51
N PHE A 87 3.22 -7.04 3.05
CA PHE A 87 4.05 -7.93 2.24
C PHE A 87 3.21 -8.80 1.30
N LYS A 88 2.09 -9.33 1.78
CA LYS A 88 1.19 -10.15 0.96
C LYS A 88 0.62 -9.38 -0.23
N VAL A 89 0.19 -8.15 -0.01
CA VAL A 89 -0.32 -7.30 -1.09
C VAL A 89 0.78 -7.02 -2.11
N PHE A 90 1.97 -6.68 -1.64
CA PHE A 90 3.12 -6.44 -2.51
C PHE A 90 3.46 -7.68 -3.33
N GLU A 91 3.48 -8.85 -2.70
CA GLU A 91 3.77 -10.12 -3.38
C GLU A 91 2.74 -10.42 -4.47
N GLN A 92 1.45 -10.24 -4.16
CA GLN A 92 0.37 -10.47 -5.13
C GLN A 92 0.49 -9.53 -6.34
N ASP A 93 0.79 -8.25 -6.08
CA ASP A 93 0.96 -7.26 -7.14
C ASP A 93 2.17 -7.60 -8.01
N LEU A 94 3.26 -8.06 -7.40
CA LEU A 94 4.46 -8.45 -8.12
C LEU A 94 4.21 -9.67 -9.00
N VAL A 95 3.52 -10.69 -8.48
CA VAL A 95 3.16 -11.88 -9.24
C VAL A 95 2.27 -11.51 -10.43
N GLN A 96 1.28 -10.63 -10.21
CA GLN A 96 0.40 -10.19 -11.30
C GLN A 96 1.19 -9.43 -12.37
N SER A 97 2.12 -8.57 -11.94
CA SER A 97 2.98 -7.83 -12.85
C SER A 97 3.83 -8.78 -13.72
N LEU A 98 4.35 -9.85 -13.12
CA LEU A 98 5.11 -10.85 -13.87
C LEU A 98 4.24 -11.59 -14.89
N ARG A 99 3.02 -11.95 -14.51
CA ARG A 99 2.07 -12.58 -15.42
C ARG A 99 1.74 -11.70 -16.62
N ASP A 100 1.51 -10.41 -16.36
CA ASP A 100 1.19 -9.46 -17.42
C ASP A 100 2.36 -9.30 -18.39
N ARG A 101 3.57 -9.25 -17.87
CA ARG A 101 4.78 -9.15 -18.70
C ARG A 101 5.03 -10.42 -19.49
N ARG A 102 4.74 -11.57 -18.91
CA ARG A 102 4.84 -12.85 -19.63
C ARG A 102 3.88 -12.89 -20.80
N ALA A 103 2.62 -12.45 -20.57
CA ALA A 103 1.63 -12.38 -21.64
C ALA A 103 2.09 -11.44 -22.75
N THR A 104 2.77 -10.34 -22.41
CA THR A 104 3.34 -9.42 -23.40
C THR A 104 4.42 -10.10 -24.23
N VAL A 105 5.30 -10.88 -23.60
CA VAL A 105 6.33 -11.65 -24.32
C VAL A 105 5.68 -12.58 -25.32
N ASP A 106 4.68 -13.33 -24.91
CA ASP A 106 3.99 -14.29 -25.78
C ASP A 106 3.32 -13.57 -26.97
N ARG A 107 2.68 -12.42 -26.72
CA ARG A 107 2.07 -11.64 -27.77
C ARG A 107 3.11 -11.12 -28.78
N VAL A 108 4.24 -10.62 -28.27
CA VAL A 108 5.31 -10.10 -29.14
C VAL A 108 5.91 -11.22 -29.98
N VAL A 109 6.13 -12.39 -29.38
CA VAL A 109 6.60 -13.56 -30.12
C VAL A 109 5.65 -13.88 -31.28
N ASN A 110 4.34 -13.90 -31.01
CA ASN A 110 3.35 -14.19 -32.04
C ASN A 110 3.30 -13.14 -33.14
N LEU A 111 3.57 -11.88 -32.81
CA LEU A 111 3.60 -10.79 -33.79
C LEU A 111 4.88 -10.84 -34.65
N LEU A 112 6.00 -11.19 -34.08
CA LEU A 112 7.30 -11.12 -34.74
C LEU A 112 7.68 -12.39 -35.48
N THR A 113 7.18 -13.54 -35.06
CA THR A 113 7.51 -14.82 -35.67
C THR A 113 7.20 -14.88 -37.17
N PRO A 114 5.99 -14.43 -37.63
CA PRO A 114 5.71 -14.43 -39.07
C PRO A 114 6.67 -13.55 -39.86
N ILE A 115 7.13 -12.44 -39.32
CA ILE A 115 8.09 -11.55 -39.97
C ILE A 115 9.41 -12.26 -40.17
N PHE A 116 9.89 -12.95 -39.15
CA PHE A 116 11.13 -13.72 -39.21
C PHE A 116 11.01 -14.85 -40.21
N GLU A 117 9.94 -15.60 -40.21
CA GLU A 117 9.73 -16.74 -41.11
C GLU A 117 9.59 -16.28 -42.56
N GLU A 118 8.92 -15.16 -42.79
CA GLU A 118 8.79 -14.60 -44.15
C GLU A 118 10.16 -14.26 -44.76
N ARG A 119 11.08 -13.74 -43.94
CA ARG A 119 12.42 -13.39 -44.38
C ARG A 119 13.24 -14.61 -44.78
N LYS A 120 12.95 -15.78 -44.23
CA LYS A 120 13.67 -17.00 -44.49
C LYS A 120 13.32 -17.68 -45.80
N ARG A 121 12.22 -17.26 -46.44
CA ARG A 121 11.80 -17.82 -47.72
C ARG A 121 12.65 -17.27 -48.90
#